data_c576757593f6533cca4c5c097b17401a
#
_entry.id   c576757593f6533cca4c5c097b17401a
#
_cell.length_a   1.000
_cell.length_b   1.000
_cell.length_c   1.000
_cell.angle_alpha   90.00
_cell.angle_beta   90.00
_cell.angle_gamma   90.00
#
_symmetry.space_group_name_H-M   'P 1'
#
loop_
_entity.id
_entity.type
_entity.pdbx_description
1 polymer ?
#
loop_
_entity_poly.entity_id
_entity_poly.type
_entity_poly.pdbx_seq_one_letter_code
_entity_poly.pdbx_strand_id
1 'polypeptide(L)'
;MNESPGARARVALTGVTVAEYFRDEEGKDVIFFIDNIFRFVQANSEVSALLGRMPSAVGYQPTLGTDMGELQERITSTKKGAITSVQAIYVPADDYTDPAPATTFTHLDAVTALDRKIFEKAIFPAVDPLASTSRILDPQVVGDEHYAVARRVQAILQRYKDLQDIIAILGMEELSADDKLVVARARRVERFLSQAMFVAEPFTNQPGKYVTRKDTVRGFAEILDGKCDDLPEQAFYLVGTIDDARAKAERLARGEAR
;
A
#
# COMPACT_ATOMS: atom_id res chain seq x y z
N MET A 1 14.11 -20.23 7.83
CA MET A 1 15.32 -19.53 8.32
C MET A 1 16.44 -20.50 8.71
N ASN A 2 16.13 -21.74 9.05
CA ASN A 2 17.12 -22.73 9.50
C ASN A 2 17.90 -23.40 8.37
N GLU A 3 17.54 -23.16 7.12
CA GLU A 3 18.21 -23.73 5.96
C GLU A 3 19.47 -22.94 5.58
N SER A 4 20.39 -23.61 4.88
CA SER A 4 21.62 -22.99 4.39
C SER A 4 21.33 -21.83 3.41
N PRO A 5 22.21 -20.84 3.30
CA PRO A 5 22.01 -19.71 2.39
C PRO A 5 21.78 -20.13 0.93
N GLY A 6 22.52 -21.14 0.47
CA GLY A 6 22.36 -21.66 -0.89
C GLY A 6 20.97 -22.26 -1.15
N ALA A 7 20.39 -22.98 -0.19
CA ALA A 7 19.05 -23.52 -0.30
C ALA A 7 18.00 -22.39 -0.31
N ARG A 8 18.15 -21.41 0.58
CA ARG A 8 17.25 -20.24 0.64
C ARG A 8 17.28 -19.40 -0.63
N ALA A 9 18.44 -19.24 -1.25
CA ALA A 9 18.57 -18.56 -2.54
C ALA A 9 17.87 -19.32 -3.69
N ARG A 10 17.88 -20.66 -3.65
CA ARG A 10 17.31 -21.49 -4.72
C ARG A 10 15.80 -21.68 -4.60
N VAL A 11 15.21 -21.59 -3.41
CA VAL A 11 13.78 -21.86 -3.23
C VAL A 11 12.90 -20.88 -4.04
N ALA A 12 13.30 -19.60 -4.14
CA ALA A 12 12.58 -18.61 -4.93
C ALA A 12 12.57 -18.98 -6.44
N LEU A 13 13.73 -19.38 -6.97
CA LEU A 13 13.86 -19.84 -8.36
C LEU A 13 13.08 -21.12 -8.61
N THR A 14 13.06 -22.04 -7.65
CA THR A 14 12.24 -23.27 -7.74
C THR A 14 10.74 -22.91 -7.78
N GLY A 15 10.30 -22.01 -6.92
CA GLY A 15 8.90 -21.57 -6.88
C GLY A 15 8.45 -20.96 -8.21
N VAL A 16 9.25 -20.07 -8.79
CA VAL A 16 8.90 -19.46 -10.08
C VAL A 16 8.93 -20.49 -11.23
N THR A 17 9.84 -21.48 -11.19
CA THR A 17 9.85 -22.59 -12.18
C THR A 17 8.57 -23.41 -12.12
N VAL A 18 8.04 -23.67 -10.92
CA VAL A 18 6.74 -24.36 -10.77
C VAL A 18 5.61 -23.50 -11.34
N ALA A 19 5.62 -22.19 -11.07
CA ALA A 19 4.62 -21.29 -11.63
C ALA A 19 4.68 -21.23 -13.17
N GLU A 20 5.90 -21.21 -13.74
CA GLU A 20 6.11 -21.26 -15.19
C GLU A 20 5.57 -22.56 -15.80
N TYR A 21 5.73 -23.70 -15.15
CA TYR A 21 5.17 -24.96 -15.62
C TYR A 21 3.64 -24.87 -15.79
N PHE A 22 2.94 -24.38 -14.79
CA PHE A 22 1.48 -24.19 -14.89
C PHE A 22 1.07 -23.18 -15.96
N ARG A 23 1.84 -22.09 -16.11
CA ARG A 23 1.59 -21.10 -17.15
C ARG A 23 1.84 -21.65 -18.55
N ASP A 24 2.99 -22.28 -18.78
CA ASP A 24 3.48 -22.58 -20.12
C ASP A 24 3.08 -23.98 -20.63
N GLU A 25 3.00 -24.98 -19.74
CA GLU A 25 2.61 -26.33 -20.11
C GLU A 25 1.11 -26.59 -19.92
N GLU A 26 0.52 -26.04 -18.87
CA GLU A 26 -0.91 -26.24 -18.60
C GLU A 26 -1.80 -25.07 -19.08
N GLY A 27 -1.20 -23.97 -19.54
CA GLY A 27 -1.91 -22.80 -20.05
C GLY A 27 -2.80 -22.10 -19.02
N LYS A 28 -2.37 -22.07 -17.76
CA LYS A 28 -3.13 -21.52 -16.64
C LYS A 28 -2.63 -20.12 -16.25
N ASP A 29 -3.54 -19.27 -15.77
CA ASP A 29 -3.18 -18.08 -15.02
C ASP A 29 -2.83 -18.47 -13.58
N VAL A 30 -1.68 -18.00 -13.11
CA VAL A 30 -1.10 -18.38 -11.82
C VAL A 30 -1.01 -17.16 -10.92
N ILE A 31 -1.47 -17.27 -9.67
CA ILE A 31 -1.16 -16.31 -8.62
C ILE A 31 0.01 -16.85 -7.81
N PHE A 32 1.08 -16.07 -7.73
CA PHE A 32 2.33 -16.45 -7.08
C PHE A 32 2.60 -15.53 -5.87
N PHE A 33 2.64 -16.13 -4.67
CA PHE A 33 2.89 -15.41 -3.43
C PHE A 33 4.34 -15.59 -2.99
N ILE A 34 5.03 -14.48 -2.68
CA ILE A 34 6.40 -14.46 -2.14
C ILE A 34 6.41 -13.75 -0.79
N ASP A 35 6.63 -14.51 0.29
CA ASP A 35 6.79 -13.96 1.63
C ASP A 35 8.13 -14.41 2.24
N ASN A 36 9.14 -13.56 2.24
CA ASN A 36 9.20 -12.29 1.52
C ASN A 36 10.42 -12.26 0.60
N ILE A 37 10.41 -11.41 -0.41
CA ILE A 37 11.48 -11.30 -1.41
C ILE A 37 12.83 -10.85 -0.80
N PHE A 38 12.82 -10.09 0.30
CA PHE A 38 14.03 -9.68 1.01
C PHE A 38 14.87 -10.88 1.47
N ARG A 39 14.23 -12.01 1.79
CA ARG A 39 14.95 -13.24 2.19
C ARG A 39 15.75 -13.87 1.07
N PHE A 40 15.30 -13.70 -0.18
CA PHE A 40 16.07 -14.08 -1.36
C PHE A 40 17.33 -13.20 -1.49
N VAL A 41 17.19 -11.88 -1.33
CA VAL A 41 18.33 -10.95 -1.35
C VAL A 41 19.33 -11.28 -0.24
N GLN A 42 18.84 -11.46 0.99
CA GLN A 42 19.68 -11.81 2.14
C GLN A 42 20.46 -13.10 1.91
N ALA A 43 19.80 -14.13 1.39
CA ALA A 43 20.46 -15.42 1.12
C ALA A 43 21.56 -15.28 0.06
N ASN A 44 21.34 -14.51 -1.01
CA ASN A 44 22.36 -14.25 -2.03
C ASN A 44 23.52 -13.40 -1.48
N SER A 45 23.27 -12.45 -0.57
CA SER A 45 24.33 -11.70 0.12
C SER A 45 25.21 -12.61 0.97
N GLU A 46 24.59 -13.51 1.72
CA GLU A 46 25.32 -14.51 2.54
C GLU A 46 26.18 -15.44 1.65
N VAL A 47 25.64 -15.92 0.54
CA VAL A 47 26.39 -16.76 -0.44
C VAL A 47 27.56 -15.96 -1.03
N SER A 48 27.33 -14.69 -1.41
CA SER A 48 28.36 -13.83 -1.96
C SER A 48 29.51 -13.59 -0.97
N ALA A 49 29.17 -13.38 0.30
CA ALA A 49 30.19 -13.24 1.37
C ALA A 49 30.99 -14.53 1.59
N LEU A 50 30.33 -15.70 1.58
CA LEU A 50 31.01 -17.01 1.68
C LEU A 50 31.97 -17.29 0.50
N LEU A 51 31.65 -16.71 -0.68
CA LEU A 51 32.52 -16.80 -1.87
C LEU A 51 33.65 -15.75 -1.86
N GLY A 52 33.76 -14.94 -0.79
CA GLY A 52 34.80 -13.93 -0.67
C GLY A 52 34.63 -12.75 -1.64
N ARG A 53 33.46 -12.51 -2.19
CA ARG A 53 33.21 -11.37 -3.08
C ARG A 53 33.17 -10.07 -2.28
N MET A 54 33.75 -9.02 -2.82
CA MET A 54 33.73 -7.69 -2.20
C MET A 54 32.28 -7.17 -2.16
N PRO A 55 31.74 -6.79 -0.97
CA PRO A 55 30.39 -6.28 -0.86
C PRO A 55 30.25 -4.91 -1.55
N SER A 56 29.05 -4.62 -2.03
CA SER A 56 28.62 -3.32 -2.50
C SER A 56 28.06 -2.46 -1.37
N ALA A 57 27.30 -1.40 -1.71
CA ALA A 57 26.68 -0.51 -0.74
C ALA A 57 25.86 -1.29 0.31
N VAL A 58 25.95 -0.85 1.58
CA VAL A 58 25.23 -1.42 2.73
C VAL A 58 25.52 -2.91 2.98
N GLY A 59 26.59 -3.47 2.36
CA GLY A 59 26.99 -4.87 2.54
C GLY A 59 26.28 -5.89 1.64
N TYR A 60 25.49 -5.44 0.68
CA TYR A 60 24.85 -6.32 -0.30
C TYR A 60 25.83 -6.86 -1.34
N GLN A 61 25.46 -7.95 -2.01
CA GLN A 61 26.22 -8.51 -3.11
C GLN A 61 26.31 -7.54 -4.30
N PRO A 62 27.43 -7.52 -5.04
CA PRO A 62 27.59 -6.66 -6.23
C PRO A 62 26.63 -7.05 -7.36
N THR A 63 26.07 -8.26 -7.33
CA THR A 63 25.13 -8.81 -8.32
C THR A 63 23.66 -8.59 -7.94
N LEU A 64 23.35 -7.76 -6.94
CA LEU A 64 21.99 -7.56 -6.42
C LEU A 64 20.97 -7.29 -7.54
N GLY A 65 21.26 -6.34 -8.44
CA GLY A 65 20.35 -6.01 -9.54
C GLY A 65 20.17 -7.15 -10.53
N THR A 66 21.25 -7.87 -10.85
CA THR A 66 21.20 -9.03 -11.75
C THR A 66 20.41 -10.18 -11.13
N ASP A 67 20.71 -10.54 -9.88
CA ASP A 67 20.03 -11.63 -9.17
C ASP A 67 18.52 -11.35 -9.04
N MET A 68 18.17 -10.09 -8.75
CA MET A 68 16.76 -9.66 -8.67
C MET A 68 16.09 -9.71 -10.04
N GLY A 69 16.74 -9.20 -11.09
CA GLY A 69 16.24 -9.24 -12.45
C GLY A 69 15.98 -10.66 -12.95
N GLU A 70 16.94 -11.58 -12.74
CA GLU A 70 16.78 -12.99 -13.11
C GLU A 70 15.53 -13.66 -12.50
N LEU A 71 15.14 -13.27 -11.28
CA LEU A 71 13.94 -13.79 -10.66
C LEU A 71 12.68 -13.06 -11.16
N GLN A 72 12.69 -11.72 -11.15
CA GLN A 72 11.50 -10.90 -11.39
C GLN A 72 11.05 -10.93 -12.85
N GLU A 73 11.96 -10.92 -13.82
CA GLU A 73 11.64 -10.95 -15.25
C GLU A 73 10.94 -12.26 -15.70
N ARG A 74 11.03 -13.32 -14.90
CA ARG A 74 10.31 -14.58 -15.14
C ARG A 74 8.83 -14.50 -14.74
N ILE A 75 8.47 -13.53 -13.89
CA ILE A 75 7.09 -13.25 -13.46
C ILE A 75 6.45 -12.38 -14.52
N THR A 76 5.87 -13.00 -15.53
CA THR A 76 5.36 -12.30 -16.70
C THR A 76 4.21 -13.05 -17.35
N SER A 77 3.50 -12.35 -18.24
CA SER A 77 2.48 -12.94 -19.12
C SER A 77 3.12 -13.45 -20.41
N THR A 78 2.66 -14.60 -20.86
CA THR A 78 3.01 -15.19 -22.16
C THR A 78 1.76 -15.32 -23.03
N LYS A 79 1.91 -15.91 -24.22
CA LYS A 79 0.76 -16.22 -25.09
C LYS A 79 -0.14 -17.34 -24.53
N LYS A 80 0.37 -18.13 -23.56
CA LYS A 80 -0.31 -19.29 -22.99
C LYS A 80 -1.03 -19.01 -21.68
N GLY A 81 -0.53 -18.06 -20.88
CA GLY A 81 -1.07 -17.69 -19.58
C GLY A 81 -0.26 -16.58 -18.91
N ALA A 82 -0.62 -16.23 -17.71
CA ALA A 82 0.02 -15.18 -16.95
C ALA A 82 0.46 -15.64 -15.55
N ILE A 83 1.55 -15.05 -15.03
CA ILE A 83 1.90 -15.12 -13.61
C ILE A 83 1.68 -13.74 -13.01
N THR A 84 0.76 -13.65 -12.05
CA THR A 84 0.56 -12.45 -11.22
C THR A 84 1.16 -12.70 -9.85
N SER A 85 2.06 -11.84 -9.38
CA SER A 85 2.67 -12.02 -8.07
C SER A 85 2.15 -11.04 -7.04
N VAL A 86 2.07 -11.51 -5.79
CA VAL A 86 1.90 -10.70 -4.59
C VAL A 86 3.12 -10.94 -3.71
N GLN A 87 3.91 -9.89 -3.52
CA GLN A 87 5.20 -10.00 -2.85
C GLN A 87 5.22 -9.15 -1.59
N ALA A 88 5.49 -9.78 -0.44
CA ALA A 88 5.82 -9.05 0.77
C ALA A 88 7.27 -8.56 0.68
N ILE A 89 7.49 -7.29 0.99
CA ILE A 89 8.81 -6.66 0.97
C ILE A 89 9.11 -6.11 2.35
N TYR A 90 10.14 -6.66 2.99
CA TYR A 90 10.66 -6.09 4.22
C TYR A 90 11.57 -4.90 3.88
N VAL A 91 11.28 -3.77 4.50
CA VAL A 91 12.06 -2.53 4.36
C VAL A 91 12.89 -2.35 5.63
N PRO A 92 14.22 -2.57 5.60
CA PRO A 92 15.08 -2.43 6.76
C PRO A 92 15.01 -1.01 7.33
N ALA A 93 14.81 -0.89 8.65
CA ALA A 93 14.76 0.39 9.37
C ALA A 93 13.74 1.42 8.80
N ASP A 94 12.70 0.95 8.11
CA ASP A 94 11.73 1.80 7.40
C ASP A 94 12.39 2.70 6.32
N ASP A 95 13.59 2.33 5.82
CA ASP A 95 14.33 3.08 4.82
C ASP A 95 14.07 2.54 3.40
N TYR A 96 13.20 3.22 2.67
CA TYR A 96 12.86 2.91 1.27
C TYR A 96 14.03 3.13 0.30
N THR A 97 15.11 3.79 0.74
CA THR A 97 16.32 4.02 -0.08
C THR A 97 17.34 2.88 0.05
N ASP A 98 17.11 1.92 0.97
CA ASP A 98 17.93 0.72 1.06
C ASP A 98 18.00 0.00 -0.31
N PRO A 99 19.18 -0.44 -0.77
CA PRO A 99 19.36 -1.03 -2.11
C PRO A 99 18.44 -2.22 -2.40
N ALA A 100 18.08 -3.04 -1.40
CA ALA A 100 17.26 -4.23 -1.63
C ALA A 100 15.81 -3.87 -1.98
N PRO A 101 15.05 -3.12 -1.17
CA PRO A 101 13.71 -2.67 -1.54
C PRO A 101 13.73 -1.75 -2.76
N ALA A 102 14.69 -0.81 -2.86
CA ALA A 102 14.78 0.11 -3.99
C ALA A 102 14.92 -0.65 -5.33
N THR A 103 15.79 -1.66 -5.40
CA THR A 103 15.93 -2.51 -6.58
C THR A 103 14.66 -3.31 -6.86
N THR A 104 14.02 -3.86 -5.81
CA THR A 104 12.78 -4.64 -5.98
C THR A 104 11.66 -3.79 -6.57
N PHE A 105 11.48 -2.56 -6.09
CA PHE A 105 10.41 -1.66 -6.55
C PHE A 105 10.47 -1.35 -8.04
N THR A 106 11.66 -1.37 -8.65
CA THR A 106 11.80 -1.12 -10.10
C THR A 106 11.13 -2.19 -10.97
N HIS A 107 10.91 -3.39 -10.43
CA HIS A 107 10.30 -4.52 -11.14
C HIS A 107 8.79 -4.66 -10.88
N LEU A 108 8.22 -3.83 -9.99
CA LEU A 108 6.82 -3.98 -9.60
C LEU A 108 5.89 -3.05 -10.37
N ASP A 109 4.71 -3.54 -10.71
CA ASP A 109 3.67 -2.75 -11.37
C ASP A 109 2.83 -1.94 -10.38
N ALA A 110 2.73 -2.40 -9.13
CA ALA A 110 2.04 -1.72 -8.06
C ALA A 110 2.76 -1.92 -6.73
N VAL A 111 2.79 -0.87 -5.91
CA VAL A 111 3.36 -0.89 -4.57
C VAL A 111 2.32 -0.36 -3.59
N THR A 112 2.00 -1.15 -2.57
CA THR A 112 1.21 -0.72 -1.41
C THR A 112 2.16 -0.50 -0.25
N ALA A 113 2.47 0.76 0.03
CA ALA A 113 3.38 1.16 1.10
C ALA A 113 2.64 1.23 2.44
N LEU A 114 3.18 0.56 3.45
CA LEU A 114 2.70 0.67 4.83
C LEU A 114 3.56 1.68 5.60
N ASP A 115 2.92 2.56 6.36
CA ASP A 115 3.60 3.62 7.11
C ASP A 115 3.32 3.49 8.61
N ARG A 116 4.39 3.56 9.42
CA ARG A 116 4.31 3.46 10.89
C ARG A 116 3.56 4.63 11.51
N LYS A 117 3.69 5.85 10.95
CA LYS A 117 3.00 7.04 11.47
C LYS A 117 1.48 6.95 11.25
N ILE A 118 1.05 6.30 10.16
CA ILE A 118 -0.37 6.03 9.90
C ILE A 118 -0.90 4.99 10.89
N PHE A 119 -0.10 3.94 11.17
CA PHE A 119 -0.41 2.97 12.22
C PHE A 119 -0.57 3.63 13.61
N GLU A 120 0.33 4.53 13.98
CA GLU A 120 0.29 5.28 15.24
C GLU A 120 -0.96 6.16 15.38
N LYS A 121 -1.53 6.63 14.24
CA LYS A 121 -2.83 7.33 14.19
C LYS A 121 -4.04 6.39 14.31
N ALA A 122 -3.81 5.08 14.50
CA ALA A 122 -4.82 4.01 14.52
C ALA A 122 -5.64 3.92 13.23
N ILE A 123 -5.07 4.27 12.07
CA ILE A 123 -5.69 4.11 10.76
C ILE A 123 -5.29 2.74 10.21
N PHE A 124 -6.27 1.88 9.97
CA PHE A 124 -6.08 0.52 9.48
C PHE A 124 -6.93 0.24 8.25
N PRO A 125 -6.35 -0.36 7.17
CA PRO A 125 -4.92 -0.69 6.99
C PRO A 125 -4.05 0.56 6.96
N ALA A 126 -2.81 0.47 7.50
CA ALA A 126 -1.90 1.61 7.62
C ALA A 126 -1.17 1.90 6.29
N VAL A 127 -1.92 2.06 5.22
CA VAL A 127 -1.42 2.30 3.87
C VAL A 127 -1.19 3.80 3.67
N ASP A 128 0.01 4.16 3.19
CA ASP A 128 0.30 5.52 2.75
C ASP A 128 -0.13 5.71 1.29
N PRO A 129 -1.18 6.47 1.00
CA PRO A 129 -1.64 6.71 -0.37
C PRO A 129 -0.72 7.61 -1.18
N LEU A 130 0.20 8.34 -0.55
CA LEU A 130 1.18 9.20 -1.23
C LEU A 130 2.41 8.40 -1.67
N ALA A 131 2.84 7.42 -0.88
CA ALA A 131 3.96 6.54 -1.21
C ALA A 131 3.53 5.32 -2.05
N SER A 132 2.24 4.98 -2.06
CA SER A 132 1.71 3.87 -2.84
C SER A 132 1.53 4.25 -4.31
N THR A 133 1.85 3.30 -5.21
CA THR A 133 1.79 3.52 -6.66
C THR A 133 1.16 2.33 -7.37
N SER A 134 0.57 2.59 -8.56
CA SER A 134 0.08 1.53 -9.43
C SER A 134 0.11 1.99 -10.89
N ARG A 135 0.66 1.17 -11.79
CA ARG A 135 0.67 1.44 -13.23
C ARG A 135 -0.71 1.40 -13.85
N ILE A 136 -1.63 0.60 -13.27
CA ILE A 136 -3.01 0.53 -13.77
C ILE A 136 -3.88 1.71 -13.31
N LEU A 137 -3.38 2.62 -12.48
CA LEU A 137 -4.06 3.89 -12.19
C LEU A 137 -3.86 4.86 -13.36
N ASP A 138 -4.50 4.52 -14.47
CA ASP A 138 -4.50 5.25 -15.73
C ASP A 138 -5.95 5.42 -16.21
N PRO A 139 -6.34 6.59 -16.77
CA PRO A 139 -7.72 6.83 -17.23
C PRO A 139 -8.23 5.77 -18.21
N GLN A 140 -7.36 5.24 -19.08
CA GLN A 140 -7.73 4.21 -20.04
C GLN A 140 -8.06 2.85 -19.40
N VAL A 141 -7.57 2.60 -18.19
CA VAL A 141 -7.77 1.34 -17.45
C VAL A 141 -8.87 1.44 -16.41
N VAL A 142 -8.81 2.47 -15.56
CA VAL A 142 -9.74 2.62 -14.43
C VAL A 142 -10.92 3.54 -14.72
N GLY A 143 -10.86 4.30 -15.82
CA GLY A 143 -11.82 5.34 -16.19
C GLY A 143 -11.49 6.70 -15.58
N ASP A 144 -11.98 7.76 -16.25
CA ASP A 144 -11.68 9.16 -15.90
C ASP A 144 -12.11 9.53 -14.47
N GLU A 145 -13.28 9.09 -14.05
CA GLU A 145 -13.83 9.40 -12.72
C GLU A 145 -12.92 8.85 -11.61
N HIS A 146 -12.58 7.56 -11.68
CA HIS A 146 -11.72 6.93 -10.68
C HIS A 146 -10.35 7.60 -10.64
N TYR A 147 -9.75 7.81 -11.83
CA TYR A 147 -8.45 8.48 -11.91
C TYR A 147 -8.47 9.90 -11.31
N ALA A 148 -9.48 10.71 -11.68
CA ALA A 148 -9.61 12.07 -11.19
C ALA A 148 -9.80 12.12 -9.68
N VAL A 149 -10.65 11.25 -9.11
CA VAL A 149 -10.87 11.17 -7.66
C VAL A 149 -9.58 10.76 -6.94
N ALA A 150 -8.87 9.73 -7.42
CA ALA A 150 -7.62 9.28 -6.81
C ALA A 150 -6.56 10.40 -6.81
N ARG A 151 -6.42 11.14 -7.90
CA ARG A 151 -5.48 12.28 -7.98
C ARG A 151 -5.87 13.43 -7.05
N ARG A 152 -7.17 13.72 -6.91
CA ARG A 152 -7.66 14.73 -5.97
C ARG A 152 -7.42 14.31 -4.51
N VAL A 153 -7.58 13.02 -4.17
CA VAL A 153 -7.24 12.49 -2.85
C VAL A 153 -5.74 12.67 -2.57
N GLN A 154 -4.88 12.31 -3.51
CA GLN A 154 -3.44 12.53 -3.34
C GLN A 154 -3.10 14.00 -3.17
N ALA A 155 -3.69 14.88 -3.96
CA ALA A 155 -3.43 16.31 -3.90
C ALA A 155 -3.85 16.93 -2.55
N ILE A 156 -5.02 16.57 -2.03
CA ILE A 156 -5.49 17.13 -0.74
C ILE A 156 -4.65 16.59 0.43
N LEU A 157 -4.25 15.33 0.40
CA LEU A 157 -3.38 14.73 1.43
C LEU A 157 -1.97 15.33 1.37
N GLN A 158 -1.41 15.57 0.18
CA GLN A 158 -0.12 16.24 0.03
C GLN A 158 -0.19 17.66 0.57
N ARG A 159 -1.23 18.43 0.19
CA ARG A 159 -1.42 19.78 0.72
C ARG A 159 -1.55 19.79 2.23
N TYR A 160 -2.28 18.83 2.80
CA TYR A 160 -2.40 18.70 4.26
C TYR A 160 -1.05 18.40 4.91
N LYS A 161 -0.25 17.52 4.32
CA LYS A 161 1.10 17.22 4.80
C LYS A 161 1.99 18.47 4.82
N ASP A 162 1.94 19.29 3.75
CA ASP A 162 2.69 20.54 3.65
C ASP A 162 2.24 21.58 4.71
N LEU A 163 0.95 21.56 5.07
CA LEU A 163 0.40 22.45 6.11
C LEU A 163 0.69 21.98 7.54
N GLN A 164 1.04 20.70 7.76
CA GLN A 164 1.28 20.17 9.10
C GLN A 164 2.41 20.89 9.84
N ASP A 165 3.49 21.24 9.15
CA ASP A 165 4.61 21.96 9.73
C ASP A 165 4.20 23.38 10.14
N ILE A 166 3.38 24.05 9.33
CA ILE A 166 2.84 25.38 9.60
C ILE A 166 1.91 25.31 10.81
N ILE A 167 1.03 24.30 10.86
CA ILE A 167 0.08 24.10 11.98
C ILE A 167 0.85 23.83 13.29
N ALA A 168 1.93 23.05 13.24
CA ALA A 168 2.73 22.72 14.42
C ALA A 168 3.44 23.96 15.01
N ILE A 169 3.84 24.91 14.18
CA ILE A 169 4.59 26.11 14.60
C ILE A 169 3.65 27.26 14.95
N LEU A 170 2.67 27.55 14.10
CA LEU A 170 1.83 28.75 14.18
C LEU A 170 0.41 28.48 14.71
N GLY A 171 -0.03 27.21 14.68
CA GLY A 171 -1.38 26.83 15.03
C GLY A 171 -2.38 26.92 13.88
N MET A 172 -3.55 26.32 14.09
CA MET A 172 -4.63 26.27 13.07
C MET A 172 -5.23 27.65 12.76
N GLU A 173 -5.18 28.57 13.71
CA GLU A 173 -5.84 29.90 13.59
C GLU A 173 -5.19 30.78 12.52
N GLU A 174 -3.89 30.61 12.29
CA GLU A 174 -3.12 31.36 11.31
C GLU A 174 -3.33 30.93 9.86
N LEU A 175 -4.01 29.82 9.66
CA LEU A 175 -4.33 29.33 8.32
C LEU A 175 -5.41 30.20 7.65
N SER A 176 -5.30 30.35 6.33
CA SER A 176 -6.37 30.92 5.51
C SER A 176 -7.67 30.14 5.61
N ALA A 177 -8.80 30.74 5.31
CA ALA A 177 -10.08 30.01 5.30
C ALA A 177 -10.08 28.82 4.35
N ASP A 178 -9.44 28.95 3.20
CA ASP A 178 -9.30 27.88 2.22
C ASP A 178 -8.43 26.74 2.75
N ASP A 179 -7.29 27.05 3.40
CA ASP A 179 -6.43 26.01 3.99
C ASP A 179 -7.12 25.33 5.18
N LYS A 180 -7.89 26.04 5.99
CA LYS A 180 -8.72 25.43 7.05
C LYS A 180 -9.72 24.41 6.47
N LEU A 181 -10.34 24.72 5.34
CA LEU A 181 -11.26 23.81 4.66
C LEU A 181 -10.51 22.59 4.10
N VAL A 182 -9.34 22.81 3.47
CA VAL A 182 -8.47 21.73 2.99
C VAL A 182 -8.10 20.79 4.14
N VAL A 183 -7.66 21.32 5.28
CA VAL A 183 -7.32 20.51 6.46
C VAL A 183 -8.52 19.70 6.97
N ALA A 184 -9.69 20.34 7.06
CA ALA A 184 -10.91 19.68 7.53
C ALA A 184 -11.32 18.51 6.62
N ARG A 185 -11.26 18.70 5.29
CA ARG A 185 -11.57 17.63 4.32
C ARG A 185 -10.49 16.55 4.30
N ALA A 186 -9.19 16.93 4.36
CA ALA A 186 -8.09 15.97 4.41
C ALA A 186 -8.17 15.04 5.62
N ARG A 187 -8.55 15.55 6.80
CA ARG A 187 -8.76 14.74 8.00
C ARG A 187 -9.91 13.73 7.82
N ARG A 188 -11.00 14.15 7.17
CA ARG A 188 -12.10 13.24 6.83
C ARG A 188 -11.63 12.15 5.84
N VAL A 189 -10.84 12.54 4.83
CA VAL A 189 -10.22 11.60 3.88
C VAL A 189 -9.30 10.61 4.61
N GLU A 190 -8.41 11.07 5.49
CA GLU A 190 -7.56 10.17 6.30
C GLU A 190 -8.39 9.17 7.12
N ARG A 191 -9.45 9.66 7.80
CA ARG A 191 -10.33 8.79 8.58
C ARG A 191 -11.09 7.79 7.71
N PHE A 192 -11.55 8.22 6.54
CA PHE A 192 -12.30 7.39 5.60
C PHE A 192 -11.42 6.33 4.90
N LEU A 193 -10.09 6.51 4.90
CA LEU A 193 -9.14 5.46 4.48
C LEU A 193 -9.09 4.29 5.48
N SER A 194 -9.57 4.46 6.72
CA SER A 194 -9.67 3.37 7.68
C SER A 194 -10.86 2.48 7.37
N GLN A 195 -10.68 1.17 7.51
CA GLN A 195 -11.72 0.19 7.26
C GLN A 195 -11.72 -0.91 8.31
N ALA A 196 -12.90 -1.35 8.75
CA ALA A 196 -13.04 -2.52 9.58
C ALA A 196 -12.68 -3.77 8.76
N MET A 197 -11.65 -4.50 9.16
CA MET A 197 -11.14 -5.68 8.46
C MET A 197 -11.69 -6.96 9.08
N PHE A 198 -12.07 -7.94 8.26
CA PHE A 198 -12.56 -9.25 8.71
C PHE A 198 -11.54 -9.97 9.62
N VAL A 199 -10.25 -9.88 9.30
CA VAL A 199 -9.18 -10.48 10.11
C VAL A 199 -9.07 -9.87 11.51
N ALA A 200 -9.55 -8.64 11.71
CA ALA A 200 -9.49 -7.93 12.97
C ALA A 200 -10.75 -8.14 13.86
N GLU A 201 -11.81 -8.75 13.37
CA GLU A 201 -13.05 -8.97 14.10
C GLU A 201 -12.87 -9.57 15.51
N PRO A 202 -12.03 -10.63 15.70
CA PRO A 202 -11.83 -11.22 17.02
C PRO A 202 -11.19 -10.28 18.05
N PHE A 203 -10.49 -9.24 17.56
CA PHE A 203 -9.76 -8.29 18.40
C PHE A 203 -10.52 -6.99 18.64
N THR A 204 -11.31 -6.56 17.66
CA THR A 204 -12.01 -5.27 17.69
C THR A 204 -13.47 -5.38 18.07
N ASN A 205 -14.07 -6.58 18.02
CA ASN A 205 -15.52 -6.83 18.12
C ASN A 205 -16.33 -5.99 17.10
N GLN A 206 -15.72 -5.61 15.98
CA GLN A 206 -16.38 -4.92 14.89
C GLN A 206 -16.40 -5.82 13.67
N PRO A 207 -17.57 -6.04 13.03
CA PRO A 207 -17.66 -6.86 11.83
C PRO A 207 -16.87 -6.19 10.67
N GLY A 208 -16.12 -7.00 9.94
CA GLY A 208 -15.43 -6.54 8.73
C GLY A 208 -16.40 -5.98 7.70
N LYS A 209 -15.92 -5.06 6.89
CA LYS A 209 -16.70 -4.42 5.83
C LYS A 209 -16.04 -4.67 4.49
N TYR A 210 -16.81 -5.20 3.53
CA TYR A 210 -16.41 -5.21 2.12
C TYR A 210 -17.02 -4.00 1.43
N VAL A 211 -16.17 -3.21 0.77
CA VAL A 211 -16.60 -2.01 0.03
C VAL A 211 -16.24 -2.18 -1.44
N THR A 212 -17.21 -1.98 -2.32
CA THR A 212 -16.95 -2.06 -3.75
C THR A 212 -16.08 -0.88 -4.20
N ARG A 213 -15.31 -1.08 -5.28
CA ARG A 213 -14.52 0.00 -5.88
C ARG A 213 -15.40 1.22 -6.25
N LYS A 214 -16.62 0.96 -6.76
CA LYS A 214 -17.56 2.01 -7.12
C LYS A 214 -17.99 2.84 -5.91
N ASP A 215 -18.31 2.19 -4.79
CA ASP A 215 -18.69 2.88 -3.55
C ASP A 215 -17.52 3.65 -2.93
N THR A 216 -16.30 3.10 -3.04
CA THR A 216 -15.08 3.78 -2.62
C THR A 216 -14.89 5.08 -3.42
N VAL A 217 -14.92 5.03 -4.75
CA VAL A 217 -14.75 6.21 -5.61
C VAL A 217 -15.83 7.24 -5.32
N ARG A 218 -17.10 6.83 -5.23
CA ARG A 218 -18.22 7.70 -4.88
C ARG A 218 -18.00 8.39 -3.52
N GLY A 219 -17.62 7.62 -2.50
CA GLY A 219 -17.42 8.14 -1.15
C GLY A 219 -16.34 9.21 -1.09
N PHE A 220 -15.20 8.98 -1.69
CA PHE A 220 -14.12 9.98 -1.77
C PHE A 220 -14.53 11.19 -2.60
N ALA A 221 -15.23 11.00 -3.72
CA ALA A 221 -15.74 12.11 -4.52
C ALA A 221 -16.65 13.04 -3.70
N GLU A 222 -17.61 12.48 -2.95
CA GLU A 222 -18.53 13.25 -2.12
C GLU A 222 -17.83 14.04 -1.01
N ILE A 223 -16.79 13.48 -0.38
CA ILE A 223 -15.98 14.19 0.62
C ILE A 223 -15.22 15.35 -0.04
N LEU A 224 -14.59 15.11 -1.19
CA LEU A 224 -13.81 16.11 -1.91
C LEU A 224 -14.67 17.24 -2.48
N ASP A 225 -15.92 16.93 -2.85
CA ASP A 225 -16.90 17.90 -3.35
C ASP A 225 -17.56 18.74 -2.22
N GLY A 226 -17.24 18.42 -0.97
CA GLY A 226 -17.79 19.14 0.18
C GLY A 226 -19.20 18.74 0.61
N LYS A 227 -19.75 17.65 0.04
CA LYS A 227 -21.11 17.17 0.39
C LYS A 227 -21.21 16.60 1.80
N CYS A 228 -20.08 16.52 2.50
CA CYS A 228 -19.96 15.95 3.83
C CYS A 228 -19.28 16.92 4.81
N ASP A 229 -19.18 18.20 4.48
CA ASP A 229 -18.48 19.20 5.32
C ASP A 229 -19.21 19.48 6.64
N ASP A 230 -20.50 19.16 6.72
CA ASP A 230 -21.35 19.24 7.90
C ASP A 230 -21.19 18.05 8.87
N LEU A 231 -20.60 16.94 8.40
CA LEU A 231 -20.45 15.74 9.21
C LEU A 231 -19.20 15.81 10.10
N PRO A 232 -19.28 15.31 11.36
CA PRO A 232 -18.14 15.28 12.25
C PRO A 232 -17.06 14.31 11.74
N GLU A 233 -15.79 14.66 11.91
CA GLU A 233 -14.63 13.84 11.48
C GLU A 233 -14.68 12.40 11.99
N GLN A 234 -15.16 12.18 13.21
CA GLN A 234 -15.29 10.85 13.83
C GLN A 234 -16.24 9.91 13.07
N ALA A 235 -17.18 10.46 12.30
CA ALA A 235 -18.14 9.66 11.56
C ALA A 235 -17.46 8.83 10.44
N PHE A 236 -16.31 9.29 9.94
CA PHE A 236 -15.58 8.64 8.83
C PHE A 236 -14.63 7.53 9.28
N TYR A 237 -14.44 7.36 10.59
CA TYR A 237 -13.48 6.41 11.12
C TYR A 237 -14.07 4.98 11.20
N LEU A 238 -13.35 3.99 10.66
CA LEU A 238 -13.71 2.56 10.62
C LEU A 238 -15.15 2.32 10.10
N VAL A 239 -15.46 2.93 8.99
CA VAL A 239 -16.71 2.73 8.26
C VAL A 239 -16.42 2.04 6.91
N GLY A 240 -17.46 1.53 6.25
CA GLY A 240 -17.32 0.97 4.91
C GLY A 240 -17.62 2.02 3.83
N THR A 241 -18.89 2.33 3.65
CA THR A 241 -19.36 3.28 2.63
C THR A 241 -19.57 4.67 3.19
N ILE A 242 -19.77 5.65 2.32
CA ILE A 242 -20.15 7.01 2.72
C ILE A 242 -21.51 7.05 3.41
N ASP A 243 -22.40 6.14 3.08
CA ASP A 243 -23.70 6.03 3.71
C ASP A 243 -23.59 5.50 5.15
N ASP A 244 -22.64 4.60 5.43
CA ASP A 244 -22.27 4.19 6.79
C ASP A 244 -21.76 5.39 7.61
N ALA A 245 -20.98 6.28 6.99
CA ALA A 245 -20.47 7.48 7.66
C ALA A 245 -21.62 8.42 8.06
N ARG A 246 -22.61 8.63 7.17
CA ARG A 246 -23.82 9.41 7.47
C ARG A 246 -24.62 8.79 8.60
N ALA A 247 -24.89 7.49 8.54
CA ALA A 247 -25.61 6.78 9.59
C ALA A 247 -24.87 6.85 10.94
N LYS A 248 -23.52 6.80 10.92
CA LYS A 248 -22.70 6.97 12.12
C LYS A 248 -22.75 8.40 12.64
N ALA A 249 -22.76 9.42 11.79
CA ALA A 249 -22.93 10.81 12.19
C ALA A 249 -24.25 11.05 12.92
N GLU A 250 -25.34 10.49 12.41
CA GLU A 250 -26.66 10.54 13.08
C GLU A 250 -26.64 9.89 14.47
N ARG A 251 -26.00 8.74 14.61
CA ARG A 251 -25.86 8.06 15.93
C ARG A 251 -25.04 8.91 16.90
N LEU A 252 -23.93 9.51 16.42
CA LEU A 252 -23.11 10.43 17.23
C LEU A 252 -23.92 11.64 17.72
N ALA A 253 -24.76 12.22 16.85
CA ALA A 253 -25.63 13.34 17.20
C ALA A 253 -26.68 12.97 18.26
N ARG A 254 -27.13 11.71 18.32
CA ARG A 254 -28.04 11.19 19.34
C ARG A 254 -27.35 10.77 20.66
N GLY A 255 -26.02 10.87 20.73
CA GLY A 255 -25.24 10.43 21.89
C GLY A 255 -25.11 8.91 22.02
N GLU A 256 -25.40 8.15 20.97
CA GLU A 256 -25.33 6.69 20.91
C GLU A 256 -23.91 6.18 20.56
N ALA A 257 -22.87 6.94 20.93
CA ALA A 257 -21.49 6.62 20.58
C ALA A 257 -20.98 5.38 21.34
N ARG A 258 -20.71 4.30 20.62
CA ARG A 258 -19.71 3.29 20.97
C ARG A 258 -18.80 3.05 19.80
#